data_003b1c749d3fd30c11a3d0bc913e5b3f
#
_entry.id   003b1c749d3fd30c11a3d0bc913e5b3f
#
_cell.length_a   1.000
_cell.length_b   1.000
_cell.length_c   1.000
_cell.angle_alpha   90.00
_cell.angle_beta   90.00
_cell.angle_gamma   90.00
#
_symmetry.space_group_name_H-M   'P 1'
#
loop_
_entity.id
_entity.type
_entity.pdbx_description
1 polymer ?
#
loop_
_entity_poly.entity_id
_entity_poly.type
_entity_poly.pdbx_seq_one_letter_code
_entity_poly.pdbx_strand_id
1 'polypeptide(L)'
;MLLEGRAAVVHGGAGRVGGAVARAFAAEGARVFLAGRTRERLEAVAGEIRDAGGSASTAEVDALDERAVDAHADAVAAEAGGIDVSFDAISHGDVHGLPLLELPFEDFARPVATALRSQFLTTRAVARHMTGQRSGVIMTITATTARLSIPQVGGTGVAFDAIESQCRQWACELGGHGVRVVWLQTTGLPEAIAGSDVLQPGYGTGSAAMTRDELIAWNQGKAMLGRLTTLAEVGRAAAFLASDHAATMTAAGLNLTCGQAPGR
;
A
#
# COMPACT_ATOMS: atom_id res chain seq x y z
N MET A 1 -9.17 -8.35 -19.80
CA MET A 1 -8.99 -7.81 -18.46
C MET A 1 -7.94 -8.63 -17.71
N LEU A 2 -7.06 -7.99 -16.95
CA LEU A 2 -5.94 -8.68 -16.28
C LEU A 2 -6.38 -9.51 -15.06
N LEU A 3 -7.52 -9.16 -14.45
CA LEU A 3 -7.97 -9.69 -13.15
C LEU A 3 -9.41 -10.23 -13.23
N GLU A 4 -9.85 -10.66 -14.39
CA GLU A 4 -11.21 -11.15 -14.61
C GLU A 4 -11.58 -12.25 -13.61
N GLY A 5 -12.67 -12.05 -12.84
CA GLY A 5 -13.16 -12.98 -11.83
C GLY A 5 -12.32 -13.15 -10.57
N ARG A 6 -11.17 -12.46 -10.45
CA ARG A 6 -10.31 -12.54 -9.27
C ARG A 6 -10.94 -11.83 -8.07
N ALA A 7 -10.80 -12.41 -6.88
CA ALA A 7 -11.18 -11.80 -5.62
C ALA A 7 -10.02 -10.99 -5.04
N ALA A 8 -10.17 -9.68 -4.91
CA ALA A 8 -9.13 -8.77 -4.45
C ALA A 8 -9.51 -8.04 -3.16
N VAL A 9 -8.78 -8.29 -2.07
CA VAL A 9 -8.92 -7.57 -0.80
C VAL A 9 -8.01 -6.36 -0.81
N VAL A 10 -8.54 -5.18 -0.48
CA VAL A 10 -7.78 -3.93 -0.36
C VAL A 10 -7.90 -3.37 1.05
N HIS A 11 -6.88 -3.57 1.86
CA HIS A 11 -6.76 -2.98 3.19
C HIS A 11 -6.35 -1.51 3.08
N GLY A 12 -7.00 -0.64 3.85
CA GLY A 12 -6.84 0.80 3.67
C GLY A 12 -7.55 1.33 2.42
N GLY A 13 -8.58 0.62 1.94
CA GLY A 13 -9.32 0.90 0.70
C GLY A 13 -10.00 2.27 0.64
N ALA A 14 -10.25 2.90 1.78
CA ALA A 14 -10.75 4.29 1.86
C ALA A 14 -9.67 5.36 1.63
N GLY A 15 -8.39 4.98 1.63
CA GLY A 15 -7.26 5.88 1.39
C GLY A 15 -7.08 6.20 -0.10
N ARG A 16 -6.29 7.25 -0.40
CA ARG A 16 -6.04 7.67 -1.78
C ARG A 16 -5.38 6.58 -2.62
N VAL A 17 -4.33 5.95 -2.09
CA VAL A 17 -3.64 4.85 -2.76
C VAL A 17 -4.52 3.62 -2.83
N GLY A 18 -5.09 3.18 -1.70
CA GLY A 18 -5.97 2.00 -1.67
C GLY A 18 -7.18 2.15 -2.59
N GLY A 19 -7.84 3.31 -2.59
CA GLY A 19 -8.95 3.60 -3.49
C GLY A 19 -8.55 3.61 -4.97
N ALA A 20 -7.37 4.15 -5.32
CA ALA A 20 -6.87 4.14 -6.69
C ALA A 20 -6.56 2.72 -7.18
N VAL A 21 -5.94 1.89 -6.33
CA VAL A 21 -5.67 0.48 -6.62
C VAL A 21 -6.98 -0.31 -6.75
N ALA A 22 -7.93 -0.07 -5.84
CA ALA A 22 -9.25 -0.72 -5.88
C ALA A 22 -10.01 -0.45 -7.19
N ARG A 23 -10.04 0.81 -7.63
CA ARG A 23 -10.63 1.19 -8.92
C ARG A 23 -9.92 0.53 -10.10
N ALA A 24 -8.59 0.47 -10.06
CA ALA A 24 -7.82 -0.19 -11.11
C ALA A 24 -8.08 -1.71 -11.16
N PHE A 25 -8.16 -2.37 -10.00
CA PHE A 25 -8.49 -3.78 -9.94
C PHE A 25 -9.89 -4.07 -10.48
N ALA A 26 -10.88 -3.26 -10.10
CA ALA A 26 -12.24 -3.39 -10.59
C ALA A 26 -12.35 -3.15 -12.11
N ALA A 27 -11.62 -2.15 -12.63
CA ALA A 27 -11.54 -1.87 -14.08
C ALA A 27 -10.92 -3.04 -14.89
N GLU A 28 -10.09 -3.86 -14.22
CA GLU A 28 -9.49 -5.07 -14.80
C GLU A 28 -10.29 -6.34 -14.49
N GLY A 29 -11.53 -6.21 -14.00
CA GLY A 29 -12.48 -7.31 -13.83
C GLY A 29 -12.45 -8.01 -12.47
N ALA A 30 -11.73 -7.49 -11.48
CA ALA A 30 -11.72 -8.06 -10.15
C ALA A 30 -13.01 -7.74 -9.38
N ARG A 31 -13.41 -8.68 -8.50
CA ARG A 31 -14.34 -8.41 -7.40
C ARG A 31 -13.55 -7.83 -6.24
N VAL A 32 -13.81 -6.57 -5.88
CA VAL A 32 -13.01 -5.84 -4.90
C VAL A 32 -13.69 -5.84 -3.53
N PHE A 33 -12.94 -6.19 -2.49
CA PHE A 33 -13.34 -6.19 -1.08
C PHE A 33 -12.54 -5.13 -0.34
N LEU A 34 -13.20 -3.99 -0.06
CA LEU A 34 -12.56 -2.84 0.58
C LEU A 34 -12.65 -2.97 2.10
N ALA A 35 -11.51 -2.93 2.78
CA ALA A 35 -11.43 -2.95 4.23
C ALA A 35 -10.77 -1.68 4.78
N GLY A 36 -11.29 -1.17 5.91
CA GLY A 36 -10.78 0.01 6.59
C GLY A 36 -11.69 0.46 7.74
N ARG A 37 -11.29 1.50 8.47
CA ARG A 37 -11.96 1.94 9.69
C ARG A 37 -13.16 2.89 9.50
N THR A 38 -13.33 3.46 8.32
CA THR A 38 -14.33 4.51 8.07
C THR A 38 -15.28 4.06 6.97
N ARG A 39 -16.43 3.53 7.36
CA ARG A 39 -17.43 2.95 6.47
C ARG A 39 -17.89 3.91 5.37
N GLU A 40 -18.17 5.15 5.70
CA GLU A 40 -18.62 6.16 4.72
C GLU A 40 -17.61 6.37 3.59
N ARG A 41 -16.31 6.44 3.93
CA ARG A 41 -15.24 6.61 2.94
C ARG A 41 -15.04 5.35 2.08
N LEU A 42 -15.22 4.16 2.66
CA LEU A 42 -15.20 2.91 1.91
C LEU A 42 -16.36 2.84 0.92
N GLU A 43 -17.59 3.19 1.37
CA GLU A 43 -18.77 3.20 0.52
C GLU A 43 -18.67 4.23 -0.61
N ALA A 44 -18.02 5.37 -0.39
CA ALA A 44 -17.78 6.33 -1.46
C ALA A 44 -16.93 5.71 -2.58
N VAL A 45 -15.81 5.03 -2.23
CA VAL A 45 -14.97 4.35 -3.22
C VAL A 45 -15.70 3.18 -3.89
N ALA A 46 -16.45 2.39 -3.11
CA ALA A 46 -17.22 1.28 -3.64
C ALA A 46 -18.35 1.77 -4.58
N GLY A 47 -18.99 2.91 -4.27
CA GLY A 47 -19.97 3.56 -5.13
C GLY A 47 -19.39 3.93 -6.48
N GLU A 48 -18.24 4.63 -6.48
CA GLU A 48 -17.53 4.98 -7.73
C GLU A 48 -17.20 3.75 -8.58
N ILE A 49 -16.78 2.64 -7.95
CA ILE A 49 -16.48 1.39 -8.65
C ILE A 49 -17.76 0.79 -9.26
N ARG A 50 -18.86 0.74 -8.50
CA ARG A 50 -20.14 0.19 -8.98
C ARG A 50 -20.75 1.06 -10.08
N ASP A 51 -20.66 2.38 -9.95
CA ASP A 51 -21.14 3.33 -10.97
C ASP A 51 -20.35 3.18 -12.29
N ALA A 52 -19.08 2.78 -12.22
CA ALA A 52 -18.26 2.44 -13.37
C ALA A 52 -18.51 1.02 -13.93
N GLY A 53 -19.47 0.26 -13.37
CA GLY A 53 -19.80 -1.08 -13.79
C GLY A 53 -18.97 -2.19 -13.17
N GLY A 54 -18.10 -1.88 -12.20
CA GLY A 54 -17.29 -2.84 -11.46
C GLY A 54 -18.04 -3.45 -10.26
N SER A 55 -17.39 -4.40 -9.58
CA SER A 55 -17.90 -5.05 -8.38
C SER A 55 -17.07 -4.67 -7.15
N ALA A 56 -17.73 -4.09 -6.14
CA ALA A 56 -17.08 -3.74 -4.88
C ALA A 56 -18.04 -3.91 -3.69
N SER A 57 -17.50 -4.48 -2.60
CA SER A 57 -18.12 -4.54 -1.28
C SER A 57 -17.20 -3.92 -0.22
N THR A 58 -17.75 -3.59 0.94
CA THR A 58 -17.03 -2.88 2.01
C THR A 58 -17.17 -3.60 3.34
N ALA A 59 -16.12 -3.55 4.14
CA ALA A 59 -16.14 -4.00 5.53
C ALA A 59 -15.41 -3.02 6.44
N GLU A 60 -16.00 -2.72 7.58
CA GLU A 60 -15.33 -1.95 8.63
C GLU A 60 -14.40 -2.86 9.41
N VAL A 61 -13.09 -2.68 9.23
CA VAL A 61 -12.03 -3.51 9.82
C VAL A 61 -10.90 -2.62 10.32
N ASP A 62 -10.54 -2.76 11.59
CA ASP A 62 -9.27 -2.25 12.09
C ASP A 62 -8.17 -3.30 11.82
N ALA A 63 -7.21 -2.94 10.99
CA ALA A 63 -6.08 -3.80 10.64
C ALA A 63 -5.13 -4.12 11.81
N LEU A 64 -5.30 -3.45 12.96
CA LEU A 64 -4.60 -3.75 14.20
C LEU A 64 -5.37 -4.71 15.11
N ASP A 65 -6.61 -5.03 14.78
CA ASP A 65 -7.41 -6.05 15.48
C ASP A 65 -7.31 -7.39 14.73
N GLU A 66 -6.55 -8.30 15.31
CA GLU A 66 -6.28 -9.63 14.76
C GLU A 66 -7.56 -10.41 14.44
N ARG A 67 -8.55 -10.37 15.36
CA ARG A 67 -9.81 -11.10 15.19
C ARG A 67 -10.67 -10.53 14.08
N ALA A 68 -10.72 -9.19 13.97
CA ALA A 68 -11.47 -8.51 12.92
C ALA A 68 -10.85 -8.80 11.53
N VAL A 69 -9.52 -8.79 11.44
CA VAL A 69 -8.80 -9.10 10.20
C VAL A 69 -9.00 -10.56 9.77
N ASP A 70 -8.88 -11.50 10.70
CA ASP A 70 -9.10 -12.92 10.43
C ASP A 70 -10.55 -13.20 9.99
N ALA A 71 -11.54 -12.65 10.72
CA ALA A 71 -12.95 -12.82 10.38
C ALA A 71 -13.31 -12.23 9.00
N HIS A 72 -12.71 -11.08 8.65
CA HIS A 72 -12.91 -10.47 7.34
C HIS A 72 -12.34 -11.35 6.21
N ALA A 73 -11.12 -11.88 6.36
CA ALA A 73 -10.53 -12.77 5.37
C ALA A 73 -11.37 -14.05 5.18
N ASP A 74 -11.87 -14.63 6.29
CA ASP A 74 -12.75 -15.81 6.25
C ASP A 74 -14.07 -15.50 5.51
N ALA A 75 -14.67 -14.33 5.78
CA ALA A 75 -15.90 -13.89 5.11
C ALA A 75 -15.69 -13.68 3.60
N VAL A 76 -14.61 -13.03 3.20
CA VAL A 76 -14.27 -12.84 1.78
C VAL A 76 -14.04 -14.19 1.09
N ALA A 77 -13.27 -15.08 1.70
CA ALA A 77 -13.02 -16.41 1.13
C ALA A 77 -14.29 -17.22 0.97
N ALA A 78 -15.21 -17.14 1.95
CA ALA A 78 -16.53 -17.82 1.86
C ALA A 78 -17.42 -17.23 0.76
N GLU A 79 -17.45 -15.89 0.61
CA GLU A 79 -18.28 -15.20 -0.39
C GLU A 79 -17.74 -15.36 -1.81
N ALA A 80 -16.41 -15.25 -1.97
CA ALA A 80 -15.78 -15.25 -3.28
C ALA A 80 -15.34 -16.65 -3.76
N GLY A 81 -15.28 -17.62 -2.86
CA GLY A 81 -14.73 -18.95 -3.13
C GLY A 81 -13.20 -19.00 -2.97
N GLY A 82 -12.59 -17.95 -2.45
CA GLY A 82 -11.16 -17.80 -2.21
C GLY A 82 -10.69 -16.35 -2.21
N ILE A 83 -9.39 -16.13 -2.05
CA ILE A 83 -8.76 -14.81 -2.13
C ILE A 83 -7.58 -14.91 -3.11
N ASP A 84 -7.65 -14.16 -4.23
CA ASP A 84 -6.59 -14.20 -5.24
C ASP A 84 -5.54 -13.11 -5.03
N VAL A 85 -5.97 -11.94 -4.56
CA VAL A 85 -5.12 -10.74 -4.42
C VAL A 85 -5.37 -10.08 -3.07
N SER A 86 -4.30 -9.67 -2.39
CA SER A 86 -4.37 -8.79 -1.23
C SER A 86 -3.46 -7.60 -1.45
N PHE A 87 -3.97 -6.38 -1.23
CA PHE A 87 -3.20 -5.15 -1.29
C PHE A 87 -3.33 -4.38 0.03
N ASP A 88 -2.18 -4.06 0.64
CA ASP A 88 -2.12 -3.27 1.86
C ASP A 88 -1.67 -1.83 1.57
N ALA A 89 -2.54 -0.87 1.89
CA ALA A 89 -2.33 0.58 1.81
C ALA A 89 -2.69 1.29 3.11
N ILE A 90 -2.40 0.66 4.24
CA ILE A 90 -2.71 1.18 5.56
C ILE A 90 -1.75 2.32 5.91
N SER A 91 -2.30 3.41 6.46
CA SER A 91 -1.49 4.52 7.00
C SER A 91 -0.87 4.12 8.33
N HIS A 92 0.41 4.39 8.51
CA HIS A 92 1.17 3.98 9.68
C HIS A 92 1.23 5.05 10.78
N GLY A 93 0.66 6.24 10.56
CA GLY A 93 0.69 7.33 11.54
C GLY A 93 2.05 8.02 11.62
N ASP A 94 2.64 8.26 10.45
CA ASP A 94 3.94 8.90 10.29
C ASP A 94 3.98 10.28 10.96
N VAL A 95 5.11 10.59 11.59
CA VAL A 95 5.40 11.90 12.19
C VAL A 95 6.63 12.47 11.52
N HIS A 96 6.47 13.63 10.89
CA HIS A 96 7.51 14.30 10.12
C HIS A 96 7.76 15.71 10.67
N GLY A 97 8.86 16.34 10.25
CA GLY A 97 9.14 17.75 10.50
C GLY A 97 9.99 18.03 11.75
N LEU A 98 10.37 17.02 12.52
CA LEU A 98 11.27 17.16 13.67
C LEU A 98 12.62 16.48 13.40
N PRO A 99 13.75 17.10 13.79
CA PRO A 99 15.04 16.43 13.86
C PRO A 99 14.96 15.22 14.80
N LEU A 100 15.71 14.15 14.52
CA LEU A 100 15.73 12.95 15.39
C LEU A 100 16.13 13.25 16.83
N LEU A 101 16.95 14.28 17.06
CA LEU A 101 17.36 14.71 18.41
C LEU A 101 16.21 15.32 19.23
N GLU A 102 15.14 15.77 18.56
CA GLU A 102 13.99 16.43 19.18
C GLU A 102 12.72 15.55 19.11
N LEU A 103 12.75 14.48 18.32
CA LEU A 103 11.60 13.60 18.10
C LEU A 103 11.42 12.67 19.31
N PRO A 104 10.25 12.66 19.98
CA PRO A 104 9.95 11.69 21.02
C PRO A 104 10.03 10.25 20.48
N PHE A 105 10.56 9.33 21.28
CA PHE A 105 10.69 7.92 20.88
C PHE A 105 9.36 7.30 20.46
N GLU A 106 8.27 7.63 21.12
CA GLU A 106 6.93 7.12 20.80
C GLU A 106 6.48 7.54 19.39
N ASP A 107 6.82 8.75 18.96
CA ASP A 107 6.52 9.26 17.63
C ASP A 107 7.41 8.62 16.56
N PHE A 108 8.66 8.30 16.91
CA PHE A 108 9.54 7.51 16.05
C PHE A 108 9.09 6.05 15.91
N ALA A 109 8.70 5.43 17.02
CA ALA A 109 8.34 4.00 17.07
C ALA A 109 6.95 3.71 16.48
N ARG A 110 6.01 4.65 16.58
CA ARG A 110 4.61 4.46 16.13
C ARG A 110 4.48 3.96 14.70
N PRO A 111 5.05 4.60 13.66
CA PRO A 111 4.93 4.10 12.30
C PRO A 111 5.54 2.71 12.13
N VAL A 112 6.64 2.41 12.80
CA VAL A 112 7.29 1.09 12.75
C VAL A 112 6.39 0.01 13.34
N ALA A 113 5.88 0.23 14.56
CA ALA A 113 5.01 -0.72 15.25
C ALA A 113 3.69 -0.96 14.49
N THR A 114 3.06 0.12 14.00
CA THR A 114 1.82 0.04 13.23
C THR A 114 2.02 -0.71 11.92
N ALA A 115 3.07 -0.37 11.17
CA ALA A 115 3.39 -1.02 9.90
C ALA A 115 3.64 -2.52 10.07
N LEU A 116 4.50 -2.90 11.00
CA LEU A 116 4.82 -4.31 11.24
C LEU A 116 3.59 -5.11 11.68
N ARG A 117 2.79 -4.55 12.58
CA ARG A 117 1.60 -5.25 13.09
C ARG A 117 0.53 -5.39 12.01
N SER A 118 0.16 -4.30 11.33
CA SER A 118 -0.89 -4.34 10.30
C SER A 118 -0.51 -5.26 9.15
N GLN A 119 0.71 -5.09 8.61
CA GLN A 119 1.20 -5.92 7.51
C GLN A 119 1.28 -7.40 7.89
N PHE A 120 1.71 -7.73 9.10
CA PHE A 120 1.76 -9.11 9.58
C PHE A 120 0.35 -9.73 9.67
N LEU A 121 -0.60 -9.03 10.30
CA LEU A 121 -1.95 -9.54 10.53
C LEU A 121 -2.70 -9.72 9.20
N THR A 122 -2.68 -8.72 8.32
CA THR A 122 -3.38 -8.79 7.03
C THR A 122 -2.78 -9.87 6.12
N THR A 123 -1.46 -9.94 6.05
CA THR A 123 -0.76 -10.97 5.26
C THR A 123 -1.07 -12.37 5.78
N ARG A 124 -0.97 -12.59 7.08
CA ARG A 124 -1.24 -13.90 7.70
C ARG A 124 -2.67 -14.35 7.43
N ALA A 125 -3.65 -13.46 7.58
CA ALA A 125 -5.05 -13.79 7.40
C ALA A 125 -5.35 -14.27 5.98
N VAL A 126 -4.88 -13.55 4.95
CA VAL A 126 -5.12 -13.95 3.55
C VAL A 126 -4.26 -15.16 3.14
N ALA A 127 -3.02 -15.27 3.66
CA ALA A 127 -2.11 -16.36 3.34
C ALA A 127 -2.65 -17.73 3.75
N ARG A 128 -3.43 -17.81 4.85
CA ARG A 128 -4.09 -19.08 5.27
C ARG A 128 -4.99 -19.63 4.16
N HIS A 129 -5.71 -18.77 3.45
CA HIS A 129 -6.57 -19.18 2.33
C HIS A 129 -5.74 -19.46 1.08
N MET A 130 -4.82 -18.54 0.71
CA MET A 130 -3.99 -18.64 -0.49
C MET A 130 -3.10 -19.89 -0.51
N THR A 131 -2.55 -20.30 0.65
CA THR A 131 -1.75 -21.53 0.74
C THR A 131 -2.57 -22.80 0.47
N GLY A 132 -3.83 -22.83 0.94
CA GLY A 132 -4.78 -23.89 0.62
C GLY A 132 -5.15 -23.93 -0.86
N GLN A 133 -5.33 -22.76 -1.49
CA GLN A 133 -5.60 -22.59 -2.92
C GLN A 133 -4.37 -22.91 -3.78
N ARG A 134 -3.16 -22.90 -3.21
CA ARG A 134 -1.86 -22.95 -3.90
C ARG A 134 -1.68 -21.85 -4.95
N SER A 135 -2.27 -20.70 -4.70
CA SER A 135 -2.26 -19.53 -5.57
C SER A 135 -2.61 -18.27 -4.78
N GLY A 136 -1.98 -17.15 -5.11
CA GLY A 136 -2.31 -15.85 -4.55
C GLY A 136 -1.20 -14.82 -4.77
N VAL A 137 -1.56 -13.55 -4.65
CA VAL A 137 -0.62 -12.43 -4.72
C VAL A 137 -0.86 -11.49 -3.55
N ILE A 138 0.15 -11.33 -2.71
CA ILE A 138 0.14 -10.40 -1.58
C ILE A 138 1.01 -9.20 -1.95
N MET A 139 0.46 -8.02 -1.80
CA MET A 139 1.11 -6.78 -2.21
C MET A 139 0.98 -5.68 -1.16
N THR A 140 1.97 -4.80 -1.13
CA THR A 140 1.93 -3.56 -0.35
C THR A 140 2.60 -2.43 -1.11
N ILE A 141 2.55 -1.23 -0.54
CA ILE A 141 3.24 -0.05 -1.06
C ILE A 141 4.26 0.45 -0.05
N THR A 142 5.44 0.83 -0.55
CA THR A 142 6.51 1.50 0.20
C THR A 142 6.92 2.80 -0.48
N ALA A 143 7.82 3.55 0.13
CA ALA A 143 8.32 4.77 -0.45
C ALA A 143 9.85 4.77 -0.52
N THR A 144 10.39 5.74 -1.27
CA THR A 144 11.85 5.95 -1.42
C THR A 144 12.58 6.08 -0.08
N THR A 145 11.90 6.48 0.99
CA THR A 145 12.48 6.59 2.34
C THR A 145 12.97 5.25 2.91
N ALA A 146 12.53 4.13 2.36
CA ALA A 146 13.12 2.82 2.66
C ALA A 146 14.59 2.70 2.19
N ARG A 147 15.01 3.52 1.24
CA ARG A 147 16.35 3.44 0.63
C ARG A 147 17.12 4.73 0.63
N LEU A 148 16.44 5.86 0.69
CA LEU A 148 16.99 7.19 0.69
C LEU A 148 16.78 7.82 2.06
N SER A 149 17.89 8.21 2.68
CA SER A 149 17.83 8.99 3.93
C SER A 149 17.35 10.39 3.63
N ILE A 150 16.18 10.73 4.15
CA ILE A 150 15.58 12.06 4.05
C ILE A 150 15.51 12.65 5.46
N PRO A 151 16.01 13.88 5.69
CA PRO A 151 15.90 14.50 7.01
C PRO A 151 14.46 14.66 7.47
N GLN A 152 14.23 14.54 8.78
CA GLN A 152 12.95 14.84 9.44
C GLN A 152 11.74 13.98 8.99
N VAL A 153 11.99 12.77 8.51
CA VAL A 153 10.93 11.79 8.21
C VAL A 153 10.66 10.81 9.38
N GLY A 154 11.30 11.04 10.52
CA GLY A 154 11.08 10.23 11.71
C GLY A 154 11.34 8.74 11.48
N GLY A 155 10.40 7.90 11.93
CA GLY A 155 10.46 6.44 11.80
C GLY A 155 9.97 5.89 10.46
N THR A 156 9.51 6.73 9.54
CA THR A 156 8.88 6.32 8.27
C THR A 156 9.82 5.48 7.40
N GLY A 157 11.09 5.89 7.28
CA GLY A 157 12.07 5.13 6.51
C GLY A 157 12.31 3.74 7.09
N VAL A 158 12.43 3.65 8.41
CA VAL A 158 12.59 2.38 9.14
C VAL A 158 11.36 1.50 8.97
N ALA A 159 10.16 2.08 9.03
CA ALA A 159 8.90 1.35 8.83
C ALA A 159 8.84 0.72 7.43
N PHE A 160 9.14 1.47 6.37
CA PHE A 160 9.12 0.95 5.02
C PHE A 160 10.21 -0.08 4.74
N ASP A 161 11.42 0.09 5.29
CA ASP A 161 12.48 -0.92 5.15
C ASP A 161 12.11 -2.21 5.88
N ALA A 162 11.49 -2.09 7.06
CA ALA A 162 10.96 -3.24 7.80
C ALA A 162 9.84 -3.97 7.03
N ILE A 163 8.93 -3.24 6.35
CA ILE A 163 7.91 -3.83 5.46
C ILE A 163 8.57 -4.60 4.31
N GLU A 164 9.55 -4.01 3.61
CA GLU A 164 10.24 -4.70 2.53
C GLU A 164 10.95 -5.96 3.01
N SER A 165 11.55 -5.93 4.21
CA SER A 165 12.16 -7.09 4.85
C SER A 165 11.13 -8.16 5.17
N GLN A 166 9.98 -7.79 5.73
CA GLN A 166 8.87 -8.69 6.04
C GLN A 166 8.30 -9.31 4.76
N CYS A 167 8.16 -8.56 3.66
CA CYS A 167 7.73 -9.09 2.37
C CYS A 167 8.69 -10.17 1.84
N ARG A 168 10.00 -9.98 1.97
CA ARG A 168 10.99 -11.01 1.57
C ARG A 168 10.84 -12.28 2.42
N GLN A 169 10.61 -12.14 3.72
CA GLN A 169 10.39 -13.29 4.62
C GLN A 169 9.12 -14.05 4.22
N TRP A 170 8.00 -13.36 4.02
CA TRP A 170 6.76 -13.98 3.56
C TRP A 170 6.92 -14.66 2.19
N ALA A 171 7.62 -14.04 1.25
CA ALA A 171 7.88 -14.65 -0.06
C ALA A 171 8.67 -15.95 0.05
N CYS A 172 9.64 -16.00 0.97
CA CYS A 172 10.43 -17.21 1.25
C CYS A 172 9.55 -18.35 1.78
N GLU A 173 8.64 -18.06 2.70
CA GLU A 173 7.79 -19.06 3.34
C GLU A 173 6.62 -19.50 2.43
N LEU A 174 6.03 -18.58 1.70
CA LEU A 174 4.80 -18.82 0.93
C LEU A 174 5.06 -19.27 -0.51
N GLY A 175 6.27 -19.06 -1.05
CA GLY A 175 6.60 -19.37 -2.44
C GLY A 175 6.38 -20.84 -2.81
N GLY A 176 6.72 -21.78 -1.92
CA GLY A 176 6.44 -23.21 -2.10
C GLY A 176 4.96 -23.58 -2.19
N HIS A 177 4.08 -22.67 -1.78
CA HIS A 177 2.63 -22.78 -1.87
C HIS A 177 2.04 -22.05 -3.09
N GLY A 178 2.86 -21.55 -4.01
CA GLY A 178 2.39 -20.83 -5.19
C GLY A 178 1.91 -19.41 -4.90
N VAL A 179 2.24 -18.83 -3.75
CA VAL A 179 1.87 -17.47 -3.37
C VAL A 179 3.04 -16.53 -3.60
N ARG A 180 2.80 -15.44 -4.31
CA ARG A 180 3.79 -14.38 -4.57
C ARG A 180 3.62 -13.24 -3.56
N VAL A 181 4.74 -12.65 -3.12
CA VAL A 181 4.74 -11.46 -2.28
C VAL A 181 5.62 -10.42 -2.93
N VAL A 182 5.04 -9.27 -3.27
CA VAL A 182 5.70 -8.18 -4.00
C VAL A 182 5.33 -6.83 -3.39
N TRP A 183 6.04 -5.77 -3.72
CA TRP A 183 5.65 -4.42 -3.31
C TRP A 183 5.85 -3.40 -4.42
N LEU A 184 5.13 -2.29 -4.31
CA LEU A 184 5.32 -1.11 -5.15
C LEU A 184 6.15 -0.11 -4.36
N GLN A 185 7.26 0.37 -4.94
CA GLN A 185 8.05 1.44 -4.34
C GLN A 185 7.77 2.75 -5.07
N THR A 186 7.26 3.74 -4.35
CA THR A 186 6.91 5.05 -4.88
C THR A 186 7.78 6.16 -4.29
N THR A 187 7.56 7.37 -4.74
CA THR A 187 7.99 8.61 -4.10
C THR A 187 6.77 9.40 -3.64
N GLY A 188 6.91 10.68 -3.35
CA GLY A 188 5.76 11.53 -3.07
C GLY A 188 4.78 11.53 -4.25
N LEU A 189 3.55 11.11 -4.02
CA LEU A 189 2.48 11.08 -5.02
C LEU A 189 1.77 12.44 -5.02
N PRO A 190 1.70 13.19 -6.16
CA PRO A 190 1.15 14.54 -6.19
C PRO A 190 -0.26 14.64 -5.60
N GLU A 191 -1.14 13.72 -6.01
CA GLU A 191 -2.54 13.73 -5.56
C GLU A 191 -2.66 13.35 -4.07
N ALA A 192 -1.76 12.53 -3.55
CA ALA A 192 -1.73 12.22 -2.12
C ALA A 192 -1.21 13.41 -1.31
N ILE A 193 -0.19 14.11 -1.79
CA ILE A 193 0.35 15.32 -1.17
C ILE A 193 -0.69 16.45 -1.20
N ALA A 194 -1.28 16.73 -2.37
CA ALA A 194 -2.27 17.80 -2.53
C ALA A 194 -3.51 17.62 -1.64
N GLY A 195 -3.88 16.39 -1.38
CA GLY A 195 -5.03 16.06 -0.55
C GLY A 195 -4.72 15.67 0.88
N SER A 196 -3.49 15.82 1.35
CA SER A 196 -3.14 15.55 2.75
C SER A 196 -3.57 16.71 3.64
N ASP A 197 -4.32 16.40 4.71
CA ASP A 197 -4.66 17.39 5.73
C ASP A 197 -3.46 17.70 6.64
N VAL A 198 -2.38 16.91 6.54
CA VAL A 198 -1.21 16.96 7.41
C VAL A 198 0.06 17.07 6.55
N LEU A 199 0.39 18.29 6.10
CA LEU A 199 1.78 18.63 5.81
C LEU A 199 2.39 19.19 7.08
N GLN A 200 3.17 18.40 7.77
CA GLN A 200 3.90 18.90 8.94
C GLN A 200 5.00 19.86 8.47
N PRO A 201 5.22 20.97 9.17
CA PRO A 201 6.30 21.91 8.87
C PRO A 201 7.64 21.17 8.84
N GLY A 202 8.50 21.50 7.89
CA GLY A 202 9.88 20.99 7.83
C GLY A 202 10.09 19.67 7.10
N TYR A 203 9.05 19.05 6.51
CA TYR A 203 9.21 17.83 5.72
C TYR A 203 10.29 17.99 4.63
N GLY A 204 11.35 17.24 4.77
CA GLY A 204 12.39 17.09 3.73
C GLY A 204 13.46 18.18 3.64
N THR A 205 13.36 19.32 4.33
CA THR A 205 14.29 20.46 4.17
C THR A 205 14.99 20.94 5.45
N GLY A 206 14.55 20.52 6.61
CA GLY A 206 15.22 20.84 7.88
C GLY A 206 14.99 22.25 8.43
N SER A 207 14.38 23.19 7.71
CA SER A 207 14.33 24.57 8.20
C SER A 207 13.14 25.45 7.81
N ALA A 208 12.35 25.08 6.81
CA ALA A 208 11.18 25.86 6.42
C ALA A 208 9.99 24.95 6.11
N ALA A 209 8.79 25.37 6.52
CA ALA A 209 7.56 24.71 6.07
C ALA A 209 7.43 24.90 4.55
N MET A 210 7.48 23.80 3.79
CA MET A 210 7.14 23.83 2.37
C MET A 210 5.63 23.85 2.20
N THR A 211 5.15 24.60 1.24
CA THR A 211 3.80 24.42 0.70
C THR A 211 3.70 23.08 -0.02
N ARG A 212 2.46 22.62 -0.27
CA ARG A 212 2.25 21.37 -1.04
C ARG A 212 2.85 21.43 -2.43
N ASP A 213 2.73 22.57 -3.10
CA ASP A 213 3.26 22.76 -4.45
C ASP A 213 4.80 22.77 -4.45
N GLU A 214 5.42 23.42 -3.48
CA GLU A 214 6.88 23.40 -3.31
C GLU A 214 7.39 21.99 -3.02
N LEU A 215 6.70 21.20 -2.19
CA LEU A 215 7.06 19.80 -1.92
C LEU A 215 6.93 18.93 -3.18
N ILE A 216 5.88 19.13 -3.97
CA ILE A 216 5.71 18.44 -5.26
C ILE A 216 6.84 18.83 -6.20
N ALA A 217 7.12 20.13 -6.37
CA ALA A 217 8.18 20.62 -7.24
C ALA A 217 9.57 20.12 -6.80
N TRP A 218 9.85 20.10 -5.50
CA TRP A 218 11.09 19.58 -4.94
C TRP A 218 11.29 18.09 -5.25
N ASN A 219 10.23 17.29 -5.10
CA ASN A 219 10.28 15.87 -5.45
C ASN A 219 10.43 15.68 -6.97
N GLN A 220 9.75 16.46 -7.80
CA GLN A 220 9.88 16.42 -9.26
C GLN A 220 11.29 16.71 -9.72
N GLY A 221 11.95 17.70 -9.10
CA GLY A 221 13.34 18.06 -9.42
C GLY A 221 14.36 16.97 -9.13
N LYS A 222 14.00 15.98 -8.32
CA LYS A 222 14.85 14.80 -8.03
C LYS A 222 14.57 13.61 -8.93
N ALA A 223 13.44 13.59 -9.62
CA ALA A 223 13.07 12.48 -10.49
C ALA A 223 13.74 12.61 -11.85
N MET A 224 14.42 11.55 -12.30
CA MET A 224 15.11 11.55 -13.63
C MET A 224 14.17 11.81 -14.80
N LEU A 225 12.89 11.41 -14.68
CA LEU A 225 11.86 11.67 -15.70
C LEU A 225 11.25 13.08 -15.60
N GLY A 226 11.68 13.92 -14.64
CA GLY A 226 11.17 15.28 -14.42
C GLY A 226 9.70 15.34 -13.99
N ARG A 227 9.12 14.21 -13.56
CA ARG A 227 7.75 14.08 -13.07
C ARG A 227 7.63 13.08 -11.95
N LEU A 228 6.51 13.07 -11.27
CA LEU A 228 6.18 12.07 -10.25
C LEU A 228 5.16 11.05 -10.80
N THR A 229 5.12 9.89 -10.17
CA THR A 229 4.13 8.87 -10.43
C THR A 229 2.77 9.32 -9.93
N THR A 230 1.72 9.11 -10.70
CA THR A 230 0.34 9.41 -10.36
C THR A 230 -0.33 8.23 -9.64
N LEU A 231 -1.43 8.49 -8.91
CA LEU A 231 -2.25 7.43 -8.31
C LEU A 231 -2.78 6.43 -9.36
N ALA A 232 -3.15 6.91 -10.53
CA ALA A 232 -3.61 6.05 -11.64
C ALA A 232 -2.50 5.11 -12.14
N GLU A 233 -1.23 5.58 -12.18
CA GLU A 233 -0.09 4.76 -12.56
C GLU A 233 0.22 3.70 -11.49
N VAL A 234 0.09 4.05 -10.20
CA VAL A 234 0.19 3.08 -9.10
C VAL A 234 -0.87 1.97 -9.25
N GLY A 235 -2.13 2.34 -9.53
CA GLY A 235 -3.21 1.38 -9.74
C GLY A 235 -2.94 0.42 -10.90
N ARG A 236 -2.50 0.94 -12.07
CA ARG A 236 -2.14 0.10 -13.22
C ARG A 236 -0.97 -0.83 -12.93
N ALA A 237 0.05 -0.35 -12.24
CA ALA A 237 1.19 -1.17 -11.84
C ALA A 237 0.79 -2.28 -10.85
N ALA A 238 -0.12 -1.97 -9.90
CA ALA A 238 -0.68 -2.96 -8.99
C ALA A 238 -1.47 -4.04 -9.75
N ALA A 239 -2.31 -3.66 -10.73
CA ALA A 239 -3.05 -4.62 -11.54
C ALA A 239 -2.12 -5.54 -12.36
N PHE A 240 -1.04 -4.99 -12.93
CA PHE A 240 -0.01 -5.79 -13.59
C PHE A 240 0.63 -6.79 -12.63
N LEU A 241 1.09 -6.35 -11.46
CA LEU A 241 1.71 -7.24 -10.46
C LEU A 241 0.76 -8.32 -9.95
N ALA A 242 -0.54 -8.01 -9.83
CA ALA A 242 -1.57 -8.95 -9.42
C ALA A 242 -1.86 -10.02 -10.48
N SER A 243 -1.55 -9.75 -11.75
CA SER A 243 -1.87 -10.61 -12.88
C SER A 243 -0.85 -11.73 -13.10
N ASP A 244 -1.19 -12.66 -14.00
CA ASP A 244 -0.32 -13.73 -14.44
C ASP A 244 0.85 -13.21 -15.31
N HIS A 245 0.78 -11.97 -15.83
CA HIS A 245 1.89 -11.34 -16.54
C HIS A 245 3.11 -11.10 -15.65
N ALA A 246 2.92 -11.05 -14.32
CA ALA A 246 3.99 -10.94 -13.34
C ALA A 246 4.27 -12.26 -12.60
N ALA A 247 3.93 -13.41 -13.18
CA ALA A 247 3.99 -14.74 -12.53
C ALA A 247 5.37 -15.12 -11.97
N THR A 248 6.45 -14.59 -12.51
CA THR A 248 7.82 -14.85 -12.05
C THR A 248 8.32 -13.84 -11.02
N MET A 249 7.50 -12.84 -10.65
CA MET A 249 7.89 -11.78 -9.72
C MET A 249 7.44 -12.14 -8.30
N THR A 250 8.38 -12.37 -7.41
CA THR A 250 8.17 -12.51 -5.96
C THR A 250 9.41 -12.02 -5.20
N ALA A 251 9.30 -11.68 -3.93
CA ALA A 251 10.37 -11.10 -3.11
C ALA A 251 11.01 -9.84 -3.73
N ALA A 252 10.27 -9.09 -4.52
CA ALA A 252 10.76 -7.98 -5.31
C ALA A 252 9.85 -6.75 -5.24
N GLY A 253 10.45 -5.57 -5.29
CA GLY A 253 9.76 -4.29 -5.41
C GLY A 253 9.74 -3.80 -6.85
N LEU A 254 8.58 -3.38 -7.34
CA LEU A 254 8.46 -2.65 -8.60
C LEU A 254 8.70 -1.16 -8.34
N ASN A 255 9.76 -0.64 -8.94
CA ASN A 255 10.19 0.75 -8.76
C ASN A 255 9.35 1.70 -9.62
N LEU A 256 8.52 2.52 -8.98
CA LEU A 256 7.67 3.56 -9.58
C LEU A 256 8.12 4.97 -9.18
N THR A 257 9.41 5.17 -8.96
CA THR A 257 9.94 6.44 -8.44
C THR A 257 10.30 7.47 -9.52
N CYS A 258 10.02 7.18 -10.78
CA CYS A 258 10.46 8.01 -11.92
C CYS A 258 11.98 8.28 -11.92
N GLY A 259 12.76 7.34 -11.36
CA GLY A 259 14.21 7.43 -11.26
C GLY A 259 14.74 8.20 -10.05
N GLN A 260 13.90 8.62 -9.11
CA GLN A 260 14.34 9.30 -7.88
C GLN A 260 15.18 8.37 -6.98
N ALA A 261 14.81 7.11 -6.89
CA ALA A 261 15.62 6.08 -6.25
C ALA A 261 15.94 4.98 -7.29
N PRO A 262 17.11 5.01 -7.93
CA PRO A 262 17.51 3.99 -8.88
C PRO A 262 17.50 2.60 -8.23
N GLY A 263 17.08 1.59 -9.00
CA GLY A 263 17.18 0.19 -8.60
C GLY A 263 18.65 -0.22 -8.39
N ARG A 264 18.88 -1.15 -7.46
CA ARG A 264 20.17 -1.84 -7.31
C ARG A 264 20.20 -3.07 -8.20
#